data_b24c6ca795d67d28fe355f499c74d0fd
#
_entry.id   b24c6ca795d67d28fe355f499c74d0fd
#
_cell.length_a   1.000
_cell.length_b   1.000
_cell.length_c   1.000
_cell.angle_alpha   90.00
_cell.angle_beta   90.00
_cell.angle_gamma   90.00
#
_symmetry.space_group_name_H-M   'P 1'
#
loop_
_entity.id
_entity.type
_entity.pdbx_description
1 polymer ?
#
loop_
_entity_poly.entity_id
_entity_poly.type
_entity_poly.pdbx_seq_one_letter_code
_entity_poly.pdbx_strand_id
1 'polypeptide(L)'
;MSDNRYLSVSGIVLRDNKVLLVRQSYGSVKGLLTIPGGYLQENEMPDDALEREILEETSIVVKTRSLVAIRFALNDWWAIFTADYISGEPVPDKNENSEAFFLDIDDALSHPDLTYTTKEVLLQYGKKPSMQKSNFCPAGIDPKEYMLFM
;
A
#
# COMPACT_ATOMS: atom_id res chain seq x y z
N MET A 1 -25.22 9.90 -11.32
CA MET A 1 -24.06 10.80 -11.34
C MET A 1 -22.81 9.95 -11.19
N SER A 2 -21.94 9.95 -12.18
CA SER A 2 -20.71 9.18 -12.05
C SER A 2 -19.77 9.90 -11.07
N ASP A 3 -19.30 9.20 -10.10
CA ASP A 3 -18.26 9.69 -9.20
C ASP A 3 -16.91 9.39 -9.84
N ASN A 4 -16.18 10.43 -10.24
CA ASN A 4 -14.87 10.29 -10.88
C ASN A 4 -13.74 10.14 -9.86
N ARG A 5 -14.04 9.89 -8.61
CA ARG A 5 -13.02 9.66 -7.60
C ARG A 5 -12.47 8.24 -7.71
N TYR A 6 -11.17 8.16 -7.56
CA TYR A 6 -10.48 6.89 -7.57
C TYR A 6 -10.08 6.53 -6.14
N LEU A 7 -10.20 5.25 -5.82
CA LEU A 7 -9.77 4.69 -4.54
C LEU A 7 -8.52 3.88 -4.78
N SER A 8 -7.44 4.21 -4.07
CA SER A 8 -6.17 3.50 -4.16
C SER A 8 -5.68 3.04 -2.80
N VAL A 9 -4.89 2.00 -2.81
CA VAL A 9 -4.29 1.40 -1.62
C VAL A 9 -2.82 1.17 -1.84
N SER A 10 -2.03 1.29 -0.78
CA SER A 10 -0.63 0.90 -0.77
C SER A 10 -0.26 0.27 0.57
N GLY A 11 0.81 -0.50 0.60
CA GLY A 11 1.22 -1.23 1.78
C GLY A 11 2.65 -1.00 2.21
N ILE A 12 2.85 -0.81 3.52
CA ILE A 12 4.15 -0.91 4.15
C ILE A 12 4.40 -2.38 4.46
N VAL A 13 5.31 -2.99 3.72
CA VAL A 13 5.70 -4.39 3.90
C VAL A 13 7.11 -4.43 4.44
N LEU A 14 7.29 -5.00 5.61
CA LEU A 14 8.60 -5.11 6.26
C LEU A 14 9.08 -6.55 6.27
N ARG A 15 10.36 -6.74 5.95
CA ARG A 15 11.09 -7.99 6.07
C ARG A 15 12.46 -7.67 6.64
N ASP A 16 12.76 -8.16 7.86
CA ASP A 16 14.04 -7.93 8.53
C ASP A 16 14.43 -6.44 8.60
N ASN A 17 13.51 -5.59 9.02
CA ASN A 17 13.68 -4.13 9.11
C ASN A 17 13.93 -3.43 7.76
N LYS A 18 13.60 -4.10 6.67
CA LYS A 18 13.65 -3.54 5.32
C LYS A 18 12.24 -3.34 4.79
N VAL A 19 12.02 -2.23 4.10
CA VAL A 19 10.72 -1.90 3.50
C VAL A 19 10.72 -2.22 2.01
N LEU A 20 9.62 -2.79 1.54
CA LEU A 20 9.42 -3.06 0.11
C LEU A 20 9.11 -1.78 -0.63
N LEU A 21 9.91 -1.48 -1.65
CA LEU A 21 9.75 -0.31 -2.50
C LEU A 21 9.72 -0.71 -3.97
N VAL A 22 9.04 0.10 -4.77
CA VAL A 22 9.02 -0.01 -6.23
C VAL A 22 9.47 1.32 -6.83
N ARG A 23 10.15 1.24 -8.00
CA ARG A 23 10.47 2.44 -8.81
C ARG A 23 9.44 2.55 -9.92
N GLN A 24 8.70 3.64 -9.92
CA GLN A 24 7.63 3.87 -10.89
C GLN A 24 8.18 4.10 -12.30
N SER A 25 7.54 3.49 -13.30
CA SER A 25 7.94 3.59 -14.71
C SER A 25 7.18 4.66 -15.49
N TYR A 26 6.11 5.22 -14.91
CA TYR A 26 5.23 6.16 -15.60
C TYR A 26 4.57 7.15 -14.64
N GLY A 27 3.86 8.12 -15.21
CA GLY A 27 3.08 9.09 -14.45
C GLY A 27 3.91 10.21 -13.84
N SER A 28 3.30 10.96 -12.96
CA SER A 28 3.92 12.12 -12.29
C SER A 28 5.07 11.75 -11.36
N VAL A 29 5.12 10.49 -10.92
CA VAL A 29 6.17 9.96 -10.04
C VAL A 29 7.14 9.04 -10.76
N LYS A 30 7.21 9.12 -12.10
CA LYS A 30 8.15 8.34 -12.88
C LYS A 30 9.58 8.51 -12.40
N GLY A 31 10.29 7.41 -12.18
CA GLY A 31 11.65 7.38 -11.69
C GLY A 31 11.78 7.49 -10.18
N LEU A 32 10.68 7.69 -9.45
CA LEU A 32 10.69 7.81 -8.00
C LEU A 32 10.34 6.49 -7.32
N LEU A 33 10.82 6.37 -6.09
CA LEU A 33 10.55 5.22 -5.22
C LEU A 33 9.30 5.48 -4.37
N THR A 34 8.46 4.46 -4.27
CA THR A 34 7.26 4.49 -3.41
C THR A 34 6.96 3.10 -2.87
N ILE A 35 6.11 3.03 -1.87
CA ILE A 35 5.55 1.74 -1.42
C ILE A 35 4.60 1.20 -2.50
N PRO A 36 4.53 -0.13 -2.71
CA PRO A 36 3.70 -0.72 -3.75
C PRO A 36 2.22 -0.60 -3.44
N GLY A 37 1.40 -0.57 -4.49
CA GLY A 37 -0.05 -0.52 -4.40
C GLY A 37 -0.68 -0.11 -5.73
N GLY A 38 -1.96 0.17 -5.72
CA GLY A 38 -2.69 0.56 -6.92
C GLY A 38 -4.16 0.84 -6.65
N TYR A 39 -4.94 0.91 -7.72
CA TYR A 39 -6.36 1.25 -7.64
C TYR A 39 -7.21 0.01 -7.38
N LEU A 40 -8.31 0.22 -6.63
CA LEU A 40 -9.33 -0.80 -6.48
C LEU A 40 -10.04 -1.03 -7.80
N GLN A 41 -10.34 -2.30 -8.07
CA GLN A 41 -11.23 -2.70 -9.15
C GLN A 41 -12.69 -2.63 -8.67
N GLU A 42 -13.62 -2.67 -9.61
CA GLU A 42 -15.05 -2.72 -9.29
C GLU A 42 -15.34 -3.97 -8.42
N ASN A 43 -16.11 -3.77 -7.36
CA ASN A 43 -16.49 -4.81 -6.41
C ASN A 43 -15.31 -5.47 -5.67
N GLU A 44 -14.20 -4.77 -5.54
CA GLU A 44 -13.01 -5.24 -4.81
C GLU A 44 -12.89 -4.54 -3.46
N MET A 45 -12.62 -5.31 -2.42
CA MET A 45 -12.34 -4.75 -1.09
C MET A 45 -10.89 -4.26 -1.00
N PRO A 46 -10.59 -3.29 -0.12
CA PRO A 46 -9.24 -2.72 -0.01
C PRO A 46 -8.12 -3.72 0.28
N ASP A 47 -8.37 -4.72 1.11
CA ASP A 47 -7.39 -5.76 1.44
C ASP A 47 -7.10 -6.65 0.23
N ASP A 48 -8.14 -7.07 -0.48
CA ASP A 48 -7.98 -7.87 -1.71
C ASP A 48 -7.22 -7.08 -2.78
N ALA A 49 -7.54 -5.79 -2.93
CA ALA A 49 -6.85 -4.92 -3.88
C ALA A 49 -5.36 -4.78 -3.52
N LEU A 50 -5.05 -4.56 -2.25
CA LEU A 50 -3.67 -4.40 -1.79
C LEU A 50 -2.86 -5.67 -2.04
N GLU A 51 -3.41 -6.82 -1.64
CA GLU A 51 -2.73 -8.11 -1.80
C GLU A 51 -2.52 -8.46 -3.27
N ARG A 52 -3.50 -8.16 -4.11
CA ARG A 52 -3.41 -8.34 -5.57
C ARG A 52 -2.35 -7.42 -6.19
N GLU A 53 -2.40 -6.13 -5.90
CA GLU A 53 -1.47 -5.14 -6.48
C GLU A 53 -0.02 -5.42 -6.07
N ILE A 54 0.23 -5.74 -4.80
CA ILE A 54 1.59 -6.06 -4.36
C ILE A 54 2.11 -7.32 -5.06
N LEU A 55 1.26 -8.34 -5.21
CA LEU A 55 1.64 -9.55 -5.94
C LEU A 55 1.95 -9.26 -7.41
N GLU A 56 1.10 -8.48 -8.08
CA GLU A 56 1.29 -8.11 -9.49
C GLU A 56 2.57 -7.29 -9.70
N GLU A 57 2.80 -6.29 -8.84
CA GLU A 57 3.93 -5.37 -8.99
C GLU A 57 5.27 -5.94 -8.54
N THR A 58 5.28 -6.84 -7.58
CA THR A 58 6.52 -7.24 -6.90
C THR A 58 6.72 -8.75 -6.78
N SER A 59 5.76 -9.56 -7.10
CA SER A 59 5.75 -11.03 -6.87
C SER A 59 5.78 -11.43 -5.39
N ILE A 60 5.55 -10.49 -4.48
CA ILE A 60 5.52 -10.74 -3.04
C ILE A 60 4.08 -11.06 -2.61
N VAL A 61 3.93 -12.11 -1.82
CA VAL A 61 2.66 -12.47 -1.18
C VAL A 61 2.61 -11.85 0.20
N VAL A 62 1.55 -11.08 0.45
CA VAL A 62 1.35 -10.38 1.73
C VAL A 62 -0.06 -10.61 2.27
N LYS A 63 -0.23 -10.30 3.54
CA LYS A 63 -1.54 -10.24 4.21
C LYS A 63 -1.73 -8.87 4.84
N THR A 64 -2.79 -8.18 4.44
CA THR A 64 -3.15 -6.87 4.98
C THR A 64 -3.41 -6.95 6.49
N ARG A 65 -2.90 -5.96 7.24
CA ARG A 65 -3.02 -5.96 8.69
C ARG A 65 -3.75 -4.72 9.23
N SER A 66 -3.08 -3.58 9.30
CA SER A 66 -3.60 -2.39 9.95
C SER A 66 -3.64 -1.20 9.00
N LEU A 67 -4.50 -0.22 9.30
CA LEU A 67 -4.59 1.01 8.54
C LEU A 67 -3.72 2.07 9.18
N VAL A 68 -2.74 2.58 8.43
CA VAL A 68 -1.72 3.52 8.92
C VAL A 68 -2.12 4.96 8.64
N ALA A 69 -2.64 5.23 7.43
CA ALA A 69 -2.94 6.57 6.99
C ALA A 69 -3.98 6.57 5.87
N ILE A 70 -4.71 7.68 5.77
CA ILE A 70 -5.57 7.97 4.63
C ILE A 70 -5.23 9.37 4.15
N ARG A 71 -4.96 9.51 2.85
CA ARG A 71 -4.79 10.80 2.20
C ARG A 71 -6.03 11.10 1.36
N PHE A 72 -6.62 12.25 1.58
CA PHE A 72 -7.71 12.75 0.76
C PHE A 72 -7.19 13.80 -0.22
N ALA A 73 -7.49 13.62 -1.50
CA ALA A 73 -7.30 14.63 -2.53
C ALA A 73 -8.61 14.81 -3.28
N LEU A 74 -8.70 15.81 -4.15
CA LEU A 74 -9.97 16.12 -4.84
C LEU A 74 -10.48 14.95 -5.67
N ASN A 75 -9.59 14.22 -6.33
CA ASN A 75 -9.98 13.19 -7.29
C ASN A 75 -9.64 11.76 -6.86
N ASP A 76 -8.87 11.60 -5.79
CA ASP A 76 -8.55 10.27 -5.29
C ASP A 76 -8.36 10.23 -3.78
N TRP A 77 -8.72 9.10 -3.21
CA TRP A 77 -8.46 8.77 -1.80
C TRP A 77 -7.48 7.63 -1.78
N TRP A 78 -6.48 7.75 -0.95
CA TRP A 78 -5.39 6.78 -0.85
C TRP A 78 -5.27 6.27 0.58
N ALA A 79 -5.56 4.98 0.76
CA ALA A 79 -5.42 4.31 2.04
C ALA A 79 -4.09 3.56 2.09
N ILE A 80 -3.35 3.72 3.19
CA ILE A 80 -2.04 3.09 3.39
C ILE A 80 -2.15 2.13 4.56
N PHE A 81 -1.85 0.87 4.30
CA PHE A 81 -1.90 -0.21 5.28
C PHE A 81 -0.51 -0.72 5.61
N THR A 82 -0.38 -1.39 6.75
CA THR A 82 0.70 -2.35 6.93
C THR A 82 0.26 -3.69 6.35
N ALA A 83 1.20 -4.45 5.82
CA ALA A 83 0.93 -5.80 5.33
C ALA A 83 2.07 -6.73 5.75
N ASP A 84 1.70 -7.93 6.22
CA ASP A 84 2.66 -8.93 6.64
C ASP A 84 3.27 -9.63 5.43
N TYR A 85 4.58 -9.72 5.40
CA TYR A 85 5.29 -10.53 4.42
C TYR A 85 4.99 -12.01 4.66
N ILE A 86 4.53 -12.70 3.62
CA ILE A 86 4.26 -14.15 3.67
C ILE A 86 5.35 -14.90 2.93
N SER A 87 5.59 -14.57 1.65
CA SER A 87 6.55 -15.29 0.82
C SER A 87 6.92 -14.51 -0.42
N GLY A 88 7.92 -15.01 -1.14
CA GLY A 88 8.36 -14.51 -2.43
C GLY A 88 9.62 -13.67 -2.37
N GLU A 89 10.25 -13.48 -3.53
CA GLU A 89 11.36 -12.56 -3.72
C GLU A 89 10.91 -11.44 -4.67
N PRO A 90 11.37 -10.18 -4.45
CA PRO A 90 10.87 -9.07 -5.24
C PRO A 90 11.34 -9.15 -6.69
N VAL A 91 10.36 -9.14 -7.59
CA VAL A 91 10.56 -9.10 -9.04
C VAL A 91 9.66 -8.02 -9.62
N PRO A 92 10.20 -7.00 -10.29
CA PRO A 92 9.37 -5.95 -10.88
C PRO A 92 8.55 -6.50 -12.06
N ASP A 93 7.37 -5.94 -12.27
CA ASP A 93 6.53 -6.31 -13.42
C ASP A 93 7.05 -5.73 -14.74
N LYS A 94 7.88 -4.70 -14.67
CA LYS A 94 8.54 -3.98 -15.78
C LYS A 94 7.61 -3.17 -16.67
N ASN A 95 6.30 -3.21 -16.44
CA ASN A 95 5.33 -2.34 -17.09
C ASN A 95 5.04 -1.10 -16.25
N GLU A 96 4.61 -1.31 -15.01
CA GLU A 96 4.26 -0.24 -14.08
C GLU A 96 5.46 0.19 -13.24
N ASN A 97 6.41 -0.70 -13.00
CA ASN A 97 7.63 -0.39 -12.28
C ASN A 97 8.86 -1.01 -12.96
N SER A 98 10.01 -0.37 -12.76
CA SER A 98 11.29 -0.83 -13.28
C SER A 98 12.12 -1.58 -12.25
N GLU A 99 11.85 -1.38 -10.97
CA GLU A 99 12.55 -2.01 -9.87
C GLU A 99 11.57 -2.35 -8.75
N ALA A 100 11.82 -3.46 -8.06
CA ALA A 100 11.14 -3.85 -6.83
C ALA A 100 12.19 -4.46 -5.91
N PHE A 101 12.33 -3.95 -4.69
CA PHE A 101 13.36 -4.38 -3.76
C PHE A 101 13.04 -4.02 -2.32
N PHE A 102 13.66 -4.74 -1.40
CA PHE A 102 13.65 -4.37 0.01
C PHE A 102 14.84 -3.48 0.32
N LEU A 103 14.60 -2.37 1.01
CA LEU A 103 15.63 -1.43 1.42
C LEU A 103 15.52 -1.19 2.92
N ASP A 104 16.65 -1.11 3.61
CA ASP A 104 16.67 -0.74 5.02
C ASP A 104 15.90 0.57 5.22
N ILE A 105 15.11 0.65 6.30
CA ILE A 105 14.23 1.82 6.53
C ILE A 105 15.03 3.12 6.59
N ASP A 106 16.17 3.12 7.29
CA ASP A 106 16.98 4.35 7.40
C ASP A 106 17.55 4.76 6.04
N ASP A 107 17.98 3.80 5.23
CA ASP A 107 18.44 4.05 3.86
C ASP A 107 17.31 4.56 2.98
N ALA A 108 16.10 4.00 3.13
CA ALA A 108 14.92 4.48 2.41
C ALA A 108 14.60 5.94 2.75
N LEU A 109 14.59 6.28 4.03
CA LEU A 109 14.29 7.63 4.50
C LEU A 109 15.29 8.67 4.03
N SER A 110 16.53 8.30 3.79
CA SER A 110 17.57 9.19 3.26
C SER A 110 17.71 9.12 1.74
N HIS A 111 16.94 8.28 1.06
CA HIS A 111 17.05 8.11 -0.39
C HIS A 111 16.48 9.33 -1.13
N PRO A 112 17.24 9.91 -2.08
CA PRO A 112 16.81 11.13 -2.79
C PRO A 112 15.60 10.93 -3.69
N ASP A 113 15.34 9.69 -4.13
CA ASP A 113 14.22 9.38 -5.03
C ASP A 113 12.93 8.99 -4.30
N LEU A 114 12.95 8.90 -2.97
CA LEU A 114 11.74 8.55 -2.22
C LEU A 114 10.70 9.65 -2.32
N THR A 115 9.45 9.31 -2.68
CA THR A 115 8.37 10.28 -2.75
C THR A 115 8.09 10.91 -1.38
N TYR A 116 7.69 12.18 -1.39
CA TYR A 116 7.47 12.94 -0.15
C TYR A 116 6.42 12.30 0.76
N THR A 117 5.31 11.84 0.20
CA THR A 117 4.25 11.22 1.00
C THR A 117 4.69 9.88 1.58
N THR A 118 5.39 9.05 0.80
CA THR A 118 5.95 7.80 1.32
C THR A 118 6.94 8.08 2.46
N LYS A 119 7.80 9.07 2.29
CA LYS A 119 8.75 9.49 3.33
C LYS A 119 8.04 9.89 4.61
N GLU A 120 7.02 10.75 4.50
CA GLU A 120 6.27 11.20 5.68
C GLU A 120 5.57 10.03 6.39
N VAL A 121 4.97 9.14 5.64
CA VAL A 121 4.30 7.96 6.21
C VAL A 121 5.31 7.05 6.92
N LEU A 122 6.46 6.79 6.31
CA LEU A 122 7.50 5.96 6.92
C LEU A 122 8.11 6.63 8.16
N LEU A 123 8.27 7.96 8.16
CA LEU A 123 8.75 8.69 9.33
C LEU A 123 7.79 8.59 10.53
N GLN A 124 6.49 8.58 10.25
CA GLN A 124 5.47 8.49 11.31
C GLN A 124 5.16 7.04 11.71
N TYR A 125 5.48 6.08 10.85
CA TYR A 125 5.27 4.67 11.13
C TYR A 125 6.02 4.25 12.41
N GLY A 126 5.30 3.59 13.31
CA GLY A 126 5.84 3.18 14.60
C GLY A 126 5.84 4.26 15.69
N LYS A 127 5.61 5.54 15.33
CA LYS A 127 5.48 6.64 16.29
C LYS A 127 4.04 6.88 16.73
N LYS A 128 3.08 6.50 15.88
CA LYS A 128 1.65 6.64 16.14
C LYS A 128 0.99 5.28 16.04
N PRO A 129 -0.04 5.00 16.87
CA PRO A 129 -0.78 3.76 16.74
C PRO A 129 -1.52 3.73 15.40
N SER A 130 -1.57 2.56 14.78
CA SER A 130 -2.39 2.32 13.60
C SER A 130 -3.77 1.81 14.01
N MET A 131 -4.75 2.02 13.15
CA MET A 131 -6.10 1.49 13.36
C MET A 131 -6.13 0.00 13.01
N GLN A 132 -6.72 -0.78 13.90
CA GLN A 132 -6.84 -2.22 13.73
C GLN A 132 -8.19 -2.58 13.12
N LYS A 133 -8.21 -3.67 12.36
CA LYS A 133 -9.46 -4.17 11.82
C LYS A 133 -10.34 -4.69 12.96
N SER A 134 -11.55 -4.13 13.06
CA SER A 134 -12.56 -4.59 14.01
C SER A 134 -13.18 -5.91 13.54
N ASN A 135 -13.60 -6.73 14.50
CA ASN A 135 -14.40 -7.92 14.21
C ASN A 135 -15.89 -7.60 14.04
N PHE A 136 -16.28 -6.35 14.25
CA PHE A 136 -17.67 -5.93 14.11
C PHE A 136 -18.12 -5.98 12.65
N CYS A 137 -19.29 -6.56 12.44
CA CYS A 137 -19.99 -6.52 11.16
C CYS A 137 -21.50 -6.44 11.45
N PRO A 138 -22.23 -5.48 10.85
CA PRO A 138 -23.67 -5.38 11.08
C PRO A 138 -24.40 -6.64 10.64
N ALA A 139 -25.48 -6.97 11.34
CA ALA A 139 -26.35 -8.08 10.96
C ALA A 139 -26.89 -7.86 9.53
N GLY A 140 -26.88 -8.92 8.73
CA GLY A 140 -27.37 -8.86 7.35
C GLY A 140 -26.34 -8.38 6.32
N ILE A 141 -25.14 -8.01 6.76
CA ILE A 141 -24.06 -7.63 5.87
C ILE A 141 -23.06 -8.80 5.76
N ASP A 142 -22.64 -9.10 4.54
CA ASP A 142 -21.59 -10.11 4.31
C ASP A 142 -20.26 -9.61 4.88
N PRO A 143 -19.63 -10.32 5.84
CA PRO A 143 -18.34 -9.91 6.38
C PRO A 143 -17.24 -9.74 5.35
N LYS A 144 -17.35 -10.38 4.18
CA LYS A 144 -16.40 -10.21 3.07
C LYS A 144 -16.55 -8.86 2.36
N GLU A 145 -17.65 -8.19 2.55
CA GLU A 145 -17.98 -6.90 1.92
C GLU A 145 -17.97 -5.75 2.92
N TYR A 146 -17.37 -5.94 4.09
CA TYR A 146 -17.36 -4.95 5.15
C TYR A 146 -16.04 -4.95 5.91
N MET A 147 -15.46 -3.77 6.08
CA MET A 147 -14.24 -3.57 6.88
C MET A 147 -14.39 -2.30 7.70
N LEU A 148 -14.22 -2.41 9.00
CA LEU A 148 -14.17 -1.27 9.92
C LEU A 148 -12.82 -1.29 10.63
N PHE A 149 -12.08 -0.19 10.53
CA PHE A 149 -10.82 0.02 11.26
C PHE A 149 -11.01 1.08 12.33
N MET A 150 -10.49 0.81 13.52
CA MET A 150 -10.56 1.76 14.63
C MET A 150 -9.45 1.50 15.66
#